data_f1c59dd0960c56b4b9a0cb9d00238357
#
_entry.id   f1c59dd0960c56b4b9a0cb9d00238357
#
_cell.length_a   1.000
_cell.length_b   1.000
_cell.length_c   1.000
_cell.angle_alpha   90.00
_cell.angle_beta   90.00
_cell.angle_gamma   90.00
#
_symmetry.space_group_name_H-M   'P 1'
#
loop_
_entity.id
_entity.type
_entity.pdbx_description
1 polymer ?
#
loop_
_entity_poly.entity_id
_entity_poly.type
_entity_poly.pdbx_seq_one_letter_code
_entity_poly.pdbx_strand_id
1 'polypeptide(L)'
;MKVDVSKIFVKVCSLDDEELVPTLYDAIIKADKPENLHFGVYLHYKDQESLQRLMDALDELKKEGSKFTVLTKEFSQFLLGVGKSRATVDKMYDNEEFVLQIDSHSWFPFSWDSRLIDLIKHHNPKTILSGYCAPYIYDDHGVRTPVDMGKLLYKQFTDKPVFNAWMFPQWNLVYPEKDQYFIDIDFCANFSFGTYEWGKYSGVFEKAIFYSEEPIQTMNLKAKGFDILYPNIDEPLICHLYKNDIKDKGKRKDFTDYLSDHDGDYLLNIMDRHYYEEYLQNRNK
;
A
#
# COMPACT_ATOMS: atom_id res chain seq x y z
N MET A 1 21.53 -23.83 14.29
CA MET A 1 20.30 -23.33 14.91
C MET A 1 19.77 -22.23 13.98
N LYS A 2 18.79 -22.52 13.13
CA LYS A 2 18.14 -21.48 12.33
C LYS A 2 17.32 -20.66 13.32
N VAL A 3 17.68 -19.39 13.50
CA VAL A 3 16.82 -18.42 14.16
C VAL A 3 15.70 -18.14 13.16
N ASP A 4 14.54 -18.70 13.42
CA ASP A 4 13.33 -18.48 12.63
C ASP A 4 12.77 -17.11 13.04
N VAL A 5 13.40 -16.06 12.56
CA VAL A 5 13.01 -14.68 12.84
C VAL A 5 12.59 -14.06 11.52
N SER A 6 11.42 -14.47 11.05
CA SER A 6 10.79 -13.87 9.87
C SER A 6 10.34 -12.46 10.18
N LYS A 7 11.22 -11.47 9.98
CA LYS A 7 10.93 -10.06 10.20
C LYS A 7 10.24 -9.46 9.00
N ILE A 8 9.23 -8.65 9.26
CA ILE A 8 8.47 -7.92 8.23
C ILE A 8 8.72 -6.42 8.39
N PHE A 9 9.20 -5.79 7.34
CA PHE A 9 9.21 -4.33 7.23
C PHE A 9 7.87 -3.85 6.67
N VAL A 10 7.09 -3.13 7.45
CA VAL A 10 5.77 -2.60 7.08
C VAL A 10 5.90 -1.14 6.67
N LYS A 11 5.69 -0.86 5.39
CA LYS A 11 5.80 0.48 4.78
C LYS A 11 4.47 1.19 4.82
N VAL A 12 4.39 2.33 5.51
CA VAL A 12 3.18 3.14 5.61
C VAL A 12 3.48 4.61 5.32
N CYS A 13 2.83 5.15 4.29
CA CYS A 13 2.80 6.59 4.05
C CYS A 13 1.43 7.13 4.43
N SER A 14 1.39 8.25 5.13
CA SER A 14 0.16 8.89 5.56
C SER A 14 0.18 10.38 5.26
N LEU A 15 -0.94 10.88 4.74
CA LEU A 15 -1.17 12.29 4.54
C LEU A 15 -2.31 12.73 5.46
N ASP A 16 -1.95 13.11 6.70
CA ASP A 16 -2.89 13.61 7.72
C ASP A 16 -4.14 12.73 7.92
N ASP A 17 -3.93 11.42 7.80
CA ASP A 17 -5.00 10.43 7.79
C ASP A 17 -5.32 9.96 9.21
N GLU A 18 -6.55 10.15 9.64
CA GLU A 18 -7.02 9.73 10.96
C GLU A 18 -6.98 8.20 11.15
N GLU A 19 -6.99 7.44 10.04
CA GLU A 19 -6.91 5.98 10.05
C GLU A 19 -5.50 5.44 10.31
N LEU A 20 -4.45 6.27 10.28
CA LEU A 20 -3.07 5.81 10.49
C LEU A 20 -2.91 5.06 11.83
N VAL A 21 -3.33 5.68 12.93
CA VAL A 21 -3.21 5.07 14.26
C VAL A 21 -4.06 3.81 14.40
N PRO A 22 -5.35 3.79 14.02
CA PRO A 22 -6.15 2.56 13.97
C PRO A 22 -5.52 1.46 13.11
N THR A 23 -4.89 1.80 11.99
CA THR A 23 -4.22 0.84 11.11
C THR A 23 -3.01 0.20 11.79
N LEU A 24 -2.13 1.01 12.42
CA LEU A 24 -0.96 0.50 13.14
C LEU A 24 -1.36 -0.38 14.32
N TYR A 25 -2.37 0.05 15.09
CA TYR A 25 -2.88 -0.69 16.22
C TYR A 25 -3.47 -2.05 15.79
N ASP A 26 -4.29 -2.06 14.75
CA ASP A 26 -4.91 -3.25 14.22
C ASP A 26 -3.87 -4.25 13.69
N ALA A 27 -2.86 -3.76 12.98
CA ALA A 27 -1.75 -4.58 12.48
C ALA A 27 -1.00 -5.28 13.62
N ILE A 28 -0.70 -4.58 14.70
CA ILE A 28 0.09 -5.10 15.83
C ILE A 28 -0.71 -6.10 16.65
N ILE A 29 -1.94 -5.73 17.05
CA ILE A 29 -2.75 -6.58 17.95
C ILE A 29 -3.16 -7.89 17.29
N LYS A 30 -3.30 -7.90 15.97
CA LYS A 30 -3.73 -9.08 15.23
C LYS A 30 -2.59 -9.90 14.63
N ALA A 31 -1.34 -9.46 14.81
CA ALA A 31 -0.18 -10.24 14.43
C ALA A 31 0.08 -11.38 15.42
N ASP A 32 0.57 -12.51 14.91
CA ASP A 32 1.03 -13.61 15.77
C ASP A 32 2.38 -13.28 16.44
N LYS A 33 3.20 -12.45 15.79
CA LYS A 33 4.56 -12.09 16.25
C LYS A 33 4.80 -10.58 16.10
N PRO A 34 4.15 -9.74 16.89
CA PRO A 34 4.29 -8.28 16.80
C PRO A 34 5.74 -7.80 16.99
N GLU A 35 6.56 -8.55 17.76
CA GLU A 35 7.99 -8.26 17.96
C GLU A 35 8.84 -8.42 16.70
N ASN A 36 8.34 -9.10 15.68
CA ASN A 36 9.00 -9.25 14.38
C ASN A 36 8.62 -8.17 13.38
N LEU A 37 7.76 -7.23 13.76
CA LEU A 37 7.32 -6.14 12.90
C LEU A 37 8.20 -4.91 13.06
N HIS A 38 8.63 -4.35 11.93
CA HIS A 38 9.29 -3.06 11.85
C HIS A 38 8.45 -2.13 10.98
N PHE A 39 7.82 -1.15 11.57
CA PHE A 39 7.04 -0.15 10.86
C PHE A 39 7.92 1.02 10.43
N GLY A 40 8.01 1.24 9.11
CA GLY A 40 8.50 2.47 8.51
C GLY A 40 7.33 3.38 8.24
N VAL A 41 7.18 4.46 9.00
CA VAL A 41 6.05 5.39 8.90
C VAL A 41 6.54 6.76 8.44
N TYR A 42 5.93 7.28 7.37
CA TYR A 42 6.15 8.65 6.95
C TYR A 42 4.83 9.42 6.99
N LEU A 43 4.69 10.29 7.98
CA LEU A 43 3.52 11.13 8.19
C LEU A 43 3.75 12.54 7.65
N HIS A 44 2.93 12.96 6.70
CA HIS A 44 2.72 14.35 6.40
C HIS A 44 1.52 14.84 7.21
N TYR A 45 1.77 15.70 8.18
CA TYR A 45 0.72 16.26 9.04
C TYR A 45 0.36 17.68 8.64
N LYS A 46 -0.90 18.03 8.75
CA LYS A 46 -1.41 19.37 8.45
C LYS A 46 -1.42 20.26 9.69
N ASP A 47 -1.68 19.67 10.85
CA ASP A 47 -1.71 20.36 12.12
C ASP A 47 -0.99 19.56 13.21
N GLN A 48 -0.67 20.24 14.30
CA GLN A 48 0.07 19.66 15.44
C GLN A 48 -0.74 18.59 16.16
N GLU A 49 -2.07 18.62 16.10
CA GLU A 49 -2.92 17.62 16.73
C GLU A 49 -2.77 16.26 16.05
N SER A 50 -2.73 16.22 14.73
CA SER A 50 -2.47 14.99 13.95
C SER A 50 -1.11 14.39 14.28
N LEU A 51 -0.07 15.24 14.41
CA LEU A 51 1.25 14.79 14.84
C LEU A 51 1.22 14.23 16.25
N GLN A 52 0.56 14.93 17.18
CA GLN A 52 0.51 14.52 18.58
C GLN A 52 -0.23 13.20 18.75
N ARG A 53 -1.36 12.99 18.04
CA ARG A 53 -2.09 11.70 18.05
C ARG A 53 -1.18 10.53 17.67
N LEU A 54 -0.36 10.68 16.63
CA LEU A 54 0.58 9.62 16.28
C LEU A 54 1.64 9.41 17.36
N MET A 55 2.23 10.48 17.88
CA MET A 55 3.29 10.37 18.88
C MET A 55 2.80 9.72 20.18
N ASP A 56 1.61 10.09 20.64
CA ASP A 56 0.99 9.49 21.83
C ASP A 56 0.71 8.00 21.63
N ALA A 57 0.20 7.62 20.44
CA ALA A 57 -0.08 6.23 20.12
C ALA A 57 1.21 5.38 20.01
N LEU A 58 2.30 5.93 19.47
CA LEU A 58 3.55 5.18 19.30
C LEU A 58 4.12 4.68 20.61
N ASP A 59 3.99 5.43 21.70
CA ASP A 59 4.50 5.03 23.00
C ASP A 59 3.74 3.83 23.58
N GLU A 60 2.44 3.71 23.27
CA GLU A 60 1.65 2.53 23.61
C GLU A 60 1.98 1.35 22.70
N LEU A 61 2.02 1.57 21.37
CA LEU A 61 2.25 0.53 20.38
C LEU A 61 3.63 -0.13 20.49
N LYS A 62 4.66 0.62 20.92
CA LYS A 62 6.00 0.07 21.17
C LYS A 62 6.04 -0.94 22.32
N LYS A 63 5.09 -0.89 23.25
CA LYS A 63 5.02 -1.83 24.38
C LYS A 63 4.72 -3.26 23.92
N GLU A 64 4.11 -3.43 22.76
CA GLU A 64 3.83 -4.72 22.14
C GLU A 64 5.08 -5.35 21.46
N GLY A 65 6.22 -4.68 21.51
CA GLY A 65 7.50 -5.19 21.04
C GLY A 65 7.86 -4.81 19.60
N SER A 66 6.96 -4.20 18.83
CA SER A 66 7.22 -3.78 17.46
C SER A 66 8.23 -2.63 17.39
N LYS A 67 9.07 -2.65 16.33
CA LYS A 67 10.01 -1.57 16.03
C LYS A 67 9.33 -0.50 15.15
N PHE A 68 9.64 0.75 15.42
CA PHE A 68 9.16 1.89 14.62
C PHE A 68 10.32 2.79 14.19
N THR A 69 10.37 3.09 12.90
CA THR A 69 11.15 4.19 12.33
C THR A 69 10.17 5.19 11.75
N VAL A 70 10.09 6.38 12.34
CA VAL A 70 9.08 7.38 11.99
C VAL A 70 9.76 8.65 11.50
N LEU A 71 9.33 9.12 10.34
CA LEU A 71 9.62 10.47 9.87
C LEU A 71 8.31 11.25 9.77
N THR A 72 8.38 12.50 10.14
CA THR A 72 7.24 13.40 10.07
C THR A 72 7.61 14.66 9.32
N LYS A 73 6.68 15.22 8.57
CA LYS A 73 6.86 16.47 7.86
C LYS A 73 5.56 17.25 7.84
N GLU A 74 5.64 18.54 8.15
CA GLU A 74 4.52 19.44 7.97
C GLU A 74 4.12 19.49 6.49
N PHE A 75 2.81 19.39 6.25
CA PHE A 75 2.27 19.45 4.90
C PHE A 75 2.55 20.81 4.25
N SER A 76 3.01 20.76 3.04
CA SER A 76 3.07 21.94 2.16
C SER A 76 2.57 21.54 0.78
N GLN A 77 1.92 22.44 0.08
CA GLN A 77 1.43 22.22 -1.29
C GLN A 77 2.53 21.87 -2.33
N PHE A 78 3.80 21.94 -1.92
CA PHE A 78 4.95 21.48 -2.70
C PHE A 78 5.35 20.03 -2.37
N LEU A 79 4.59 19.32 -1.56
CA LEU A 79 4.82 17.90 -1.28
C LEU A 79 4.37 17.07 -2.47
N LEU A 80 5.33 16.43 -3.06
CA LEU A 80 5.22 15.81 -4.36
C LEU A 80 4.84 14.33 -4.23
N GLY A 81 3.55 14.07 -4.02
CA GLY A 81 2.93 12.81 -4.31
C GLY A 81 3.43 11.57 -3.55
N VAL A 82 2.79 10.46 -3.85
CA VAL A 82 3.00 9.17 -3.19
C VAL A 82 4.38 8.58 -3.49
N GLY A 83 4.92 8.77 -4.69
CA GLY A 83 6.21 8.20 -5.09
C GLY A 83 7.36 8.64 -4.20
N LYS A 84 7.47 9.95 -3.93
CA LYS A 84 8.50 10.47 -3.04
C LYS A 84 8.33 10.02 -1.60
N SER A 85 7.10 9.92 -1.13
CA SER A 85 6.79 9.45 0.22
C SER A 85 7.21 8.00 0.39
N ARG A 86 6.86 7.12 -0.55
CA ARG A 86 7.26 5.71 -0.51
C ARG A 86 8.77 5.52 -0.64
N ALA A 87 9.43 6.27 -1.52
CA ALA A 87 10.89 6.24 -1.64
C ALA A 87 11.59 6.74 -0.37
N THR A 88 10.95 7.60 0.41
CA THR A 88 11.45 8.01 1.73
C THR A 88 11.34 6.88 2.74
N VAL A 89 10.21 6.17 2.76
CA VAL A 89 10.01 5.01 3.63
C VAL A 89 10.94 3.85 3.25
N ASP A 90 11.23 3.64 1.97
CA ASP A 90 12.16 2.60 1.52
C ASP A 90 13.56 2.74 2.14
N LYS A 91 13.98 3.96 2.47
CA LYS A 91 15.28 4.22 3.15
C LYS A 91 15.31 3.79 4.62
N MET A 92 14.16 3.47 5.19
CA MET A 92 14.05 2.97 6.57
C MET A 92 14.17 1.44 6.67
N TYR A 93 14.16 0.74 5.53
CA TYR A 93 14.35 -0.71 5.44
C TYR A 93 15.71 -1.12 6.00
N ASP A 94 15.73 -2.12 6.88
CA ASP A 94 16.90 -2.57 7.64
C ASP A 94 17.16 -4.08 7.47
N ASN A 95 17.04 -4.56 6.24
CA ASN A 95 17.28 -5.96 5.86
C ASN A 95 16.34 -6.98 6.51
N GLU A 96 15.10 -6.62 6.76
CA GLU A 96 14.02 -7.54 7.12
C GLU A 96 13.83 -8.58 6.01
N GLU A 97 13.40 -9.79 6.37
CA GLU A 97 13.23 -10.88 5.41
C GLU A 97 12.06 -10.63 4.46
N PHE A 98 11.03 -9.96 4.94
CA PHE A 98 9.84 -9.62 4.18
C PHE A 98 9.55 -8.14 4.21
N VAL A 99 8.84 -7.67 3.18
CA VAL A 99 8.38 -6.30 3.06
C VAL A 99 6.88 -6.29 2.76
N LEU A 100 6.12 -5.52 3.52
CA LEU A 100 4.70 -5.25 3.30
C LEU A 100 4.51 -3.77 3.02
N GLN A 101 3.89 -3.43 1.89
CA GLN A 101 3.42 -2.09 1.59
C GLN A 101 1.90 -2.03 1.74
N ILE A 102 1.42 -1.04 2.49
CA ILE A 102 0.00 -0.77 2.70
C ILE A 102 -0.28 0.73 2.67
N ASP A 103 -1.56 1.07 2.56
CA ASP A 103 -2.04 2.41 2.82
C ASP A 103 -2.31 2.64 4.31
N SER A 104 -2.38 3.91 4.73
CA SER A 104 -2.60 4.31 6.13
C SER A 104 -4.00 3.99 6.68
N HIS A 105 -4.90 3.48 5.83
CA HIS A 105 -6.28 3.13 6.14
C HIS A 105 -6.57 1.67 5.79
N SER A 106 -5.81 0.79 6.42
CA SER A 106 -5.89 -0.67 6.24
C SER A 106 -6.44 -1.36 7.50
N TRP A 107 -7.12 -2.48 7.30
CA TRP A 107 -7.60 -3.37 8.36
C TRP A 107 -6.99 -4.76 8.18
N PHE A 108 -6.65 -5.42 9.27
CA PHE A 108 -5.95 -6.69 9.27
C PHE A 108 -6.83 -7.81 9.86
N PRO A 109 -6.84 -9.02 9.27
CA PRO A 109 -7.36 -10.21 9.93
C PRO A 109 -6.38 -10.69 11.02
N PHE A 110 -6.82 -11.56 11.91
CA PHE A 110 -5.93 -12.22 12.88
C PHE A 110 -4.90 -13.10 12.15
N SER A 111 -3.68 -13.17 12.71
CA SER A 111 -2.55 -13.96 12.19
C SER A 111 -2.13 -13.56 10.77
N TRP A 112 -2.37 -12.32 10.37
CA TRP A 112 -2.08 -11.83 9.02
C TRP A 112 -0.61 -11.99 8.61
N ASP A 113 0.30 -11.78 9.56
CA ASP A 113 1.75 -11.89 9.37
C ASP A 113 2.17 -13.33 9.03
N SER A 114 1.75 -14.29 9.83
CA SER A 114 2.00 -15.72 9.59
C SER A 114 1.35 -16.19 8.29
N ARG A 115 0.12 -15.76 8.00
CA ARG A 115 -0.61 -16.13 6.77
C ARG A 115 0.09 -15.63 5.51
N LEU A 116 0.55 -14.37 5.50
CA LEU A 116 1.28 -13.81 4.35
C LEU A 116 2.60 -14.54 4.12
N ILE A 117 3.35 -14.84 5.18
CA ILE A 117 4.58 -15.62 5.09
C ILE A 117 4.31 -17.03 4.55
N ASP A 118 3.29 -17.69 5.06
CA ASP A 118 2.91 -19.04 4.62
C ASP A 118 2.54 -19.09 3.14
N LEU A 119 1.87 -18.08 2.63
CA LEU A 119 1.50 -17.99 1.22
C LEU A 119 2.71 -17.84 0.30
N ILE A 120 3.75 -17.09 0.73
CA ILE A 120 4.87 -16.75 -0.15
C ILE A 120 6.11 -17.63 0.02
N LYS A 121 6.28 -18.28 1.18
CA LYS A 121 7.53 -18.99 1.55
C LYS A 121 7.99 -20.09 0.60
N HIS A 122 7.08 -20.63 -0.21
CA HIS A 122 7.35 -21.70 -1.18
C HIS A 122 7.49 -21.18 -2.61
N HIS A 123 7.32 -19.87 -2.82
CA HIS A 123 7.49 -19.23 -4.12
C HIS A 123 8.94 -18.81 -4.37
N ASN A 124 9.21 -18.44 -5.62
CA ASN A 124 10.46 -17.80 -5.98
C ASN A 124 10.64 -16.50 -5.13
N PRO A 125 11.85 -16.19 -4.65
CA PRO A 125 12.12 -14.94 -3.93
C PRO A 125 11.71 -13.65 -4.67
N LYS A 126 11.55 -13.73 -5.99
CA LYS A 126 11.01 -12.64 -6.81
C LYS A 126 9.49 -12.71 -7.02
N THR A 127 8.76 -13.38 -6.14
CA THR A 127 7.31 -13.34 -6.13
C THR A 127 6.83 -12.24 -5.19
N ILE A 128 5.84 -11.49 -5.62
CA ILE A 128 5.12 -10.48 -4.85
C ILE A 128 3.65 -10.86 -4.80
N LEU A 129 3.09 -10.93 -3.60
CA LEU A 129 1.64 -10.95 -3.44
C LEU A 129 1.14 -9.52 -3.50
N SER A 130 0.25 -9.23 -4.43
CA SER A 130 -0.33 -7.89 -4.58
C SER A 130 -1.79 -8.01 -4.99
N GLY A 131 -2.58 -6.98 -4.80
CA GLY A 131 -3.98 -7.01 -5.22
C GLY A 131 -4.83 -5.91 -4.62
N TYR A 132 -6.01 -5.74 -5.19
CA TYR A 132 -7.02 -4.88 -4.63
C TYR A 132 -7.59 -5.51 -3.37
N CYS A 133 -7.45 -4.79 -2.26
CA CYS A 133 -8.00 -5.22 -1.00
C CYS A 133 -9.53 -5.18 -1.00
N ALA A 134 -10.16 -6.13 -0.31
CA ALA A 134 -11.57 -6.02 0.03
C ALA A 134 -11.82 -4.77 0.88
N PRO A 135 -12.97 -4.10 0.76
CA PRO A 135 -13.26 -2.96 1.60
C PRO A 135 -13.54 -3.37 3.05
N TYR A 136 -13.27 -2.44 3.97
CA TYR A 136 -13.93 -2.43 5.27
C TYR A 136 -14.74 -1.15 5.45
N ILE A 137 -15.69 -1.17 6.33
CA ILE A 137 -16.52 -0.03 6.70
C ILE A 137 -16.55 0.13 8.21
N TYR A 138 -17.02 1.27 8.67
CA TYR A 138 -17.45 1.44 10.05
C TYR A 138 -18.92 1.05 10.18
N ASP A 139 -19.23 0.12 11.08
CA ASP A 139 -20.61 -0.22 11.42
C ASP A 139 -21.29 0.89 12.22
N ASP A 140 -22.55 0.67 12.58
CA ASP A 140 -23.34 1.66 13.32
C ASP A 140 -22.83 1.91 14.76
N HIS A 141 -21.92 1.07 15.25
CA HIS A 141 -21.23 1.20 16.54
C HIS A 141 -19.83 1.78 16.42
N GLY A 142 -19.41 2.13 15.21
CA GLY A 142 -18.06 2.63 14.93
C GLY A 142 -16.97 1.55 14.93
N VAL A 143 -17.35 0.29 14.77
CA VAL A 143 -16.40 -0.83 14.67
C VAL A 143 -16.01 -1.05 13.22
N ARG A 144 -14.70 -1.24 13.00
CA ARG A 144 -14.13 -1.53 11.67
C ARG A 144 -14.47 -2.97 11.28
N THR A 145 -15.29 -3.11 10.23
CA THR A 145 -15.83 -4.41 9.81
C THR A 145 -15.56 -4.66 8.33
N PRO A 146 -14.92 -5.78 7.97
CA PRO A 146 -14.73 -6.17 6.57
C PRO A 146 -16.07 -6.35 5.86
N VAL A 147 -16.14 -5.94 4.61
CA VAL A 147 -17.30 -6.18 3.75
C VAL A 147 -17.06 -7.44 2.93
N ASP A 148 -18.00 -8.37 3.01
CA ASP A 148 -17.98 -9.54 2.12
C ASP A 148 -18.32 -9.10 0.69
N MET A 149 -17.33 -9.16 -0.18
CA MET A 149 -17.46 -8.82 -1.61
C MET A 149 -17.74 -10.05 -2.47
N GLY A 150 -17.85 -11.24 -1.87
CA GLY A 150 -18.04 -12.51 -2.57
C GLY A 150 -16.80 -12.93 -3.37
N LYS A 151 -16.36 -12.14 -4.33
CA LYS A 151 -15.12 -12.36 -5.09
C LYS A 151 -14.35 -11.06 -5.23
N LEU A 152 -13.07 -11.10 -4.92
CA LEU A 152 -12.18 -9.99 -5.16
C LEU A 152 -12.01 -9.74 -6.66
N LEU A 153 -11.89 -8.48 -7.03
CA LEU A 153 -11.61 -8.08 -8.40
C LEU A 153 -10.10 -8.04 -8.60
N TYR A 154 -9.62 -8.79 -9.57
CA TYR A 154 -8.22 -8.79 -9.96
C TYR A 154 -8.01 -7.86 -11.13
N LYS A 155 -6.92 -7.13 -11.15
CA LYS A 155 -6.63 -6.14 -12.18
C LYS A 155 -5.36 -6.48 -12.94
N GLN A 156 -5.42 -6.31 -14.25
CA GLN A 156 -4.26 -6.27 -15.13
C GLN A 156 -4.36 -5.03 -16.00
N PHE A 157 -3.24 -4.35 -16.22
CA PHE A 157 -3.19 -3.28 -17.22
C PHE A 157 -3.29 -3.86 -18.61
N THR A 158 -3.98 -3.19 -19.49
CA THR A 158 -4.11 -3.63 -20.89
C THR A 158 -2.78 -3.50 -21.62
N ASP A 159 -2.45 -4.48 -22.48
CA ASP A 159 -1.26 -4.43 -23.34
C ASP A 159 -1.26 -3.22 -24.29
N LYS A 160 -2.45 -2.74 -24.61
CA LYS A 160 -2.66 -1.49 -25.32
C LYS A 160 -3.34 -0.54 -24.37
N PRO A 161 -2.60 0.40 -23.76
CA PRO A 161 -3.17 1.31 -22.81
C PRO A 161 -4.30 2.12 -23.46
N VAL A 162 -5.53 1.71 -23.21
CA VAL A 162 -6.69 2.58 -23.40
C VAL A 162 -6.63 3.54 -22.24
N PHE A 163 -6.20 4.74 -22.53
CA PHE A 163 -6.12 5.77 -21.50
C PHE A 163 -7.53 6.23 -21.15
N ASN A 164 -7.83 6.35 -19.87
CA ASN A 164 -9.03 7.04 -19.41
C ASN A 164 -8.96 8.53 -19.82
N ALA A 165 -9.96 9.33 -19.47
CA ALA A 165 -9.97 10.78 -19.73
C ALA A 165 -8.71 11.51 -19.23
N TRP A 166 -7.99 10.94 -18.26
CA TRP A 166 -6.74 11.41 -17.67
C TRP A 166 -5.49 10.80 -18.33
N MET A 167 -5.66 9.96 -19.36
CA MET A 167 -4.58 9.32 -20.12
C MET A 167 -3.71 8.32 -19.32
N PHE A 168 -4.25 7.73 -18.26
CA PHE A 168 -3.61 6.60 -17.56
C PHE A 168 -4.11 5.26 -18.09
N PRO A 169 -3.28 4.20 -17.99
CA PRO A 169 -3.69 2.86 -18.42
C PRO A 169 -4.98 2.44 -17.74
N GLN A 170 -5.91 1.91 -18.50
CA GLN A 170 -7.10 1.28 -17.94
C GLN A 170 -6.77 -0.16 -17.53
N TRP A 171 -7.51 -0.67 -16.55
CA TRP A 171 -7.40 -2.04 -16.10
C TRP A 171 -8.47 -2.92 -16.72
N ASN A 172 -8.11 -4.15 -17.01
CA ASN A 172 -9.06 -5.23 -17.20
C ASN A 172 -9.30 -5.93 -15.87
N LEU A 173 -10.55 -6.31 -15.64
CA LEU A 173 -10.86 -7.25 -14.57
C LEU A 173 -10.47 -8.65 -15.02
N VAL A 174 -9.71 -9.34 -14.19
CA VAL A 174 -9.34 -10.73 -14.42
C VAL A 174 -10.18 -11.61 -13.48
N TYR A 175 -10.74 -12.66 -14.04
CA TYR A 175 -11.50 -13.64 -13.26
C TYR A 175 -10.68 -14.92 -13.18
N PRO A 176 -10.54 -15.51 -11.95
CA PRO A 176 -9.81 -16.77 -11.82
C PRO A 176 -10.49 -17.90 -12.60
N GLU A 177 -9.69 -18.74 -13.21
CA GLU A 177 -10.17 -20.01 -13.73
C GLU A 177 -10.59 -20.93 -12.59
N LYS A 178 -11.41 -21.91 -12.90
CA LYS A 178 -11.79 -22.94 -11.92
C LYS A 178 -10.51 -23.69 -11.50
N ASP A 179 -10.33 -23.79 -10.20
CA ASP A 179 -9.17 -24.45 -9.57
C ASP A 179 -7.83 -23.67 -9.66
N GLN A 180 -7.83 -22.44 -10.14
CA GLN A 180 -6.65 -21.58 -10.12
C GLN A 180 -6.45 -21.00 -8.71
N TYR A 181 -5.34 -21.36 -8.05
CA TYR A 181 -5.04 -20.90 -6.70
C TYR A 181 -4.31 -19.56 -6.65
N PHE A 182 -3.42 -19.28 -7.61
CA PHE A 182 -2.77 -17.97 -7.77
C PHE A 182 -3.09 -17.36 -9.12
N ILE A 183 -3.36 -16.09 -9.13
CA ILE A 183 -3.75 -15.30 -10.30
C ILE A 183 -2.64 -14.31 -10.59
N ASP A 184 -2.12 -14.30 -11.83
CA ASP A 184 -1.20 -13.24 -12.30
C ASP A 184 -1.98 -11.93 -12.41
N ILE A 185 -1.47 -10.91 -11.76
CA ILE A 185 -2.07 -9.58 -11.72
C ILE A 185 -0.99 -8.50 -11.90
N ASP A 186 -1.40 -7.26 -11.86
CA ASP A 186 -0.51 -6.13 -11.82
C ASP A 186 -0.37 -5.56 -10.39
N PHE A 187 0.68 -4.80 -10.18
CA PHE A 187 0.99 -4.21 -8.88
C PHE A 187 -0.13 -3.29 -8.41
N CYS A 188 -0.54 -3.47 -7.17
CA CYS A 188 -1.51 -2.64 -6.46
C CYS A 188 -0.84 -1.99 -5.26
N ALA A 189 -0.89 -0.67 -5.20
CA ALA A 189 -0.15 0.10 -4.22
C ALA A 189 -0.70 0.00 -2.80
N ASN A 190 -1.99 -0.30 -2.65
CA ASN A 190 -2.67 -0.41 -1.36
C ASN A 190 -2.38 -1.73 -0.62
N PHE A 191 -1.86 -2.75 -1.33
CA PHE A 191 -1.38 -4.00 -0.76
C PHE A 191 -0.34 -4.65 -1.66
N SER A 192 0.87 -4.81 -1.14
CA SER A 192 1.91 -5.63 -1.77
C SER A 192 2.82 -6.22 -0.70
N PHE A 193 3.06 -7.54 -0.79
CA PHE A 193 3.90 -8.28 0.14
C PHE A 193 4.90 -9.14 -0.61
N GLY A 194 6.17 -9.07 -0.24
CA GLY A 194 7.23 -9.83 -0.89
C GLY A 194 8.42 -10.09 0.02
N THR A 195 9.41 -10.81 -0.49
CA THR A 195 10.67 -11.07 0.22
C THR A 195 11.59 -9.85 0.19
N TYR A 196 12.75 -9.98 0.86
CA TYR A 196 13.84 -8.99 0.82
C TYR A 196 14.30 -8.63 -0.61
N GLU A 197 14.11 -9.51 -1.59
CA GLU A 197 14.42 -9.20 -2.99
C GLU A 197 13.58 -8.03 -3.49
N TRP A 198 12.28 -8.02 -3.17
CA TRP A 198 11.44 -6.87 -3.45
C TRP A 198 11.86 -5.65 -2.63
N GLY A 199 12.18 -5.81 -1.36
CA GLY A 199 12.69 -4.73 -0.50
C GLY A 199 13.88 -3.99 -1.11
N LYS A 200 14.80 -4.70 -1.76
CA LYS A 200 15.94 -4.10 -2.47
C LYS A 200 15.54 -3.36 -3.74
N TYR A 201 14.45 -3.78 -4.40
CA TYR A 201 14.03 -3.28 -5.70
C TYR A 201 12.70 -2.51 -5.63
N SER A 202 12.18 -2.28 -4.44
CA SER A 202 10.95 -1.54 -4.24
C SER A 202 11.04 -0.08 -4.69
N GLY A 203 12.21 0.32 -5.19
CA GLY A 203 12.49 1.65 -5.70
C GLY A 203 11.36 2.18 -6.54
N VAL A 204 10.52 2.94 -5.87
CA VAL A 204 9.36 3.61 -6.43
C VAL A 204 9.87 4.70 -7.36
N PHE A 205 9.17 4.92 -8.45
CA PHE A 205 9.41 6.08 -9.27
C PHE A 205 9.09 7.34 -8.46
N GLU A 206 10.12 8.01 -7.96
CA GLU A 206 9.99 9.14 -7.01
C GLU A 206 9.13 10.30 -7.55
N LYS A 207 8.99 10.40 -8.87
CA LYS A 207 8.19 11.42 -9.54
C LYS A 207 6.70 11.06 -9.63
N ALA A 208 6.30 9.83 -9.30
CA ALA A 208 4.89 9.44 -9.31
C ALA A 208 4.11 10.28 -8.31
N ILE A 209 3.07 10.95 -8.77
CA ILE A 209 2.22 11.77 -7.90
C ILE A 209 1.14 10.90 -7.31
N PHE A 210 0.43 10.11 -8.12
CA PHE A 210 -0.61 9.21 -7.64
C PHE A 210 -0.89 8.06 -8.62
N TYR A 211 -1.53 8.32 -9.75
CA TYR A 211 -2.02 7.28 -10.67
C TYR A 211 -0.90 6.56 -11.44
N SER A 212 0.24 7.21 -11.63
CA SER A 212 1.37 6.62 -12.35
C SER A 212 2.14 5.58 -11.53
N GLU A 213 1.94 5.50 -10.22
CA GLU A 213 2.66 4.57 -9.35
C GLU A 213 2.47 3.12 -9.79
N GLU A 214 1.23 2.66 -9.86
CA GLU A 214 0.93 1.25 -10.11
C GLU A 214 1.41 0.74 -11.49
N PRO A 215 1.13 1.43 -12.62
CA PRO A 215 1.59 0.97 -13.92
C PRO A 215 3.12 1.03 -14.05
N ILE A 216 3.78 2.05 -13.52
CA ILE A 216 5.25 2.15 -13.56
C ILE A 216 5.88 1.03 -12.72
N GLN A 217 5.36 0.79 -11.52
CA GLN A 217 5.87 -0.25 -10.64
C GLN A 217 5.65 -1.65 -11.24
N THR A 218 4.49 -1.90 -11.82
CA THR A 218 4.23 -3.14 -12.58
C THR A 218 5.29 -3.37 -13.66
N MET A 219 5.52 -2.37 -14.51
CA MET A 219 6.51 -2.47 -15.58
C MET A 219 7.93 -2.69 -15.05
N ASN A 220 8.32 -1.99 -13.99
CA ASN A 220 9.64 -2.12 -13.37
C ASN A 220 9.87 -3.50 -12.80
N LEU A 221 8.90 -4.03 -12.06
CA LEU A 221 8.99 -5.32 -11.42
C LEU A 221 9.01 -6.45 -12.45
N LYS A 222 8.09 -6.45 -13.41
CA LYS A 222 8.06 -7.46 -14.49
C LYS A 222 9.34 -7.43 -15.33
N ALA A 223 9.89 -6.25 -15.63
CA ALA A 223 11.18 -6.13 -16.33
C ALA A 223 12.38 -6.71 -15.55
N LYS A 224 12.29 -6.77 -14.23
CA LYS A 224 13.28 -7.39 -13.34
C LYS A 224 13.01 -8.87 -13.06
N GLY A 225 11.99 -9.44 -13.69
CA GLY A 225 11.61 -10.84 -13.57
C GLY A 225 10.87 -11.17 -12.27
N PHE A 226 10.11 -10.22 -11.74
CA PHE A 226 9.19 -10.49 -10.64
C PHE A 226 7.86 -11.04 -11.15
N ASP A 227 7.35 -12.04 -10.46
CA ASP A 227 5.97 -12.52 -10.58
C ASP A 227 5.10 -11.74 -9.59
N ILE A 228 3.98 -11.20 -10.07
CA ILE A 228 3.03 -10.46 -9.23
C ILE A 228 1.75 -11.26 -9.19
N LEU A 229 1.45 -11.83 -8.04
CA LEU A 229 0.40 -12.82 -7.87
C LEU A 229 -0.59 -12.40 -6.77
N TYR A 230 -1.82 -12.84 -6.89
CA TYR A 230 -2.80 -12.79 -5.80
C TYR A 230 -3.40 -14.18 -5.58
N PRO A 231 -3.51 -14.66 -4.32
CA PRO A 231 -4.13 -15.94 -4.04
C PRO A 231 -5.66 -15.86 -4.20
N ASN A 232 -6.21 -16.83 -4.88
CA ASN A 232 -7.67 -16.98 -5.03
C ASN A 232 -8.24 -17.69 -3.80
N ILE A 233 -8.39 -16.94 -2.72
CA ILE A 233 -8.90 -17.40 -1.43
C ILE A 233 -10.13 -16.60 -1.03
N ASP A 234 -11.02 -17.21 -0.26
CA ASP A 234 -12.29 -16.59 0.15
C ASP A 234 -12.11 -15.52 1.24
N GLU A 235 -11.06 -15.67 2.06
CA GLU A 235 -10.79 -14.71 3.14
C GLU A 235 -9.86 -13.58 2.69
N PRO A 236 -10.15 -12.32 3.03
CA PRO A 236 -9.28 -11.21 2.68
C PRO A 236 -7.93 -11.33 3.38
N LEU A 237 -6.85 -10.99 2.68
CA LEU A 237 -5.51 -10.89 3.26
C LEU A 237 -5.38 -9.63 4.13
N ILE A 238 -5.82 -8.51 3.58
CA ILE A 238 -5.91 -7.19 4.23
C ILE A 238 -7.11 -6.50 3.61
N CYS A 239 -7.80 -5.65 4.36
CA CYS A 239 -8.88 -4.81 3.85
C CYS A 239 -8.46 -3.35 3.81
N HIS A 240 -9.13 -2.56 2.98
CA HIS A 240 -8.83 -1.17 2.72
C HIS A 240 -10.09 -0.31 2.87
N LEU A 241 -9.96 0.90 3.41
CA LEU A 241 -11.08 1.83 3.50
C LEU A 241 -11.14 2.68 2.23
N TYR A 242 -12.12 2.41 1.39
CA TYR A 242 -12.35 3.21 0.19
C TYR A 242 -13.19 4.45 0.52
N LYS A 243 -12.87 5.57 -0.12
CA LYS A 243 -13.53 6.86 0.13
C LYS A 243 -15.05 6.82 -0.08
N ASN A 244 -15.52 5.99 -1.01
CA ASN A 244 -16.94 5.85 -1.32
C ASN A 244 -17.72 5.03 -0.30
N ASP A 245 -17.04 4.26 0.55
CA ASP A 245 -17.64 3.36 1.53
C ASP A 245 -17.83 4.05 2.89
N ILE A 246 -17.49 5.32 3.00
CA ILE A 246 -17.60 6.10 4.23
C ILE A 246 -18.93 6.85 4.24
N LYS A 247 -19.81 6.49 5.19
CA LYS A 247 -21.06 7.24 5.45
C LYS A 247 -20.76 8.68 5.89
N ASP A 248 -19.62 8.89 6.53
CA ASP A 248 -19.12 10.19 6.96
C ASP A 248 -17.83 10.52 6.20
N LYS A 249 -17.97 11.30 5.13
CA LYS A 249 -16.89 11.67 4.21
C LYS A 249 -15.73 12.46 4.87
N GLY A 250 -15.85 12.77 6.17
CA GLY A 250 -14.84 13.50 6.91
C GLY A 250 -13.71 12.64 7.48
N LYS A 251 -13.87 11.29 7.54
CA LYS A 251 -12.92 10.41 8.24
C LYS A 251 -11.71 9.99 7.42
N ARG A 252 -11.83 10.02 6.10
CA ARG A 252 -10.70 9.70 5.20
C ARG A 252 -10.38 10.90 4.34
N LYS A 253 -9.15 11.36 4.43
CA LYS A 253 -8.59 12.37 3.54
C LYS A 253 -7.60 11.70 2.60
N ASP A 254 -7.67 12.01 1.34
CA ASP A 254 -6.64 11.68 0.39
C ASP A 254 -5.99 12.96 -0.14
N PHE A 255 -4.99 12.77 -0.99
CA PHE A 255 -4.24 13.88 -1.55
C PHE A 255 -5.13 14.95 -2.23
N THR A 256 -6.24 14.54 -2.82
CA THR A 256 -7.17 15.43 -3.53
C THR A 256 -7.96 16.34 -2.59
N ASP A 257 -8.16 15.92 -1.34
CA ASP A 257 -8.88 16.73 -0.34
C ASP A 257 -8.07 17.94 0.15
N TYR A 258 -6.76 17.95 -0.11
CA TYR A 258 -5.86 19.06 0.24
C TYR A 258 -5.64 20.04 -0.88
N LEU A 259 -6.17 19.75 -2.06
CA LEU A 259 -6.14 20.65 -3.20
C LEU A 259 -7.45 21.43 -3.15
N SER A 260 -7.37 22.68 -2.74
CA SER A 260 -8.50 23.52 -2.42
C SER A 260 -9.41 23.88 -3.61
N ASP A 261 -9.05 23.47 -4.83
CA ASP A 261 -9.78 23.79 -6.07
C ASP A 261 -9.71 22.62 -7.07
N HIS A 262 -10.79 22.42 -7.83
CA HIS A 262 -10.82 21.50 -8.97
C HIS A 262 -9.66 21.66 -9.96
N ASP A 263 -9.07 22.84 -10.04
CA ASP A 263 -7.92 23.13 -10.86
C ASP A 263 -6.63 22.45 -10.33
N GLY A 264 -6.51 22.28 -9.02
CA GLY A 264 -5.35 21.58 -8.42
C GLY A 264 -5.30 20.11 -8.79
N ASP A 265 -6.43 19.39 -8.77
CA ASP A 265 -6.53 18.01 -9.21
C ASP A 265 -6.14 17.85 -10.68
N TYR A 266 -6.59 18.78 -11.51
CA TYR A 266 -6.28 18.77 -12.93
C TYR A 266 -4.77 18.96 -13.19
N LEU A 267 -4.13 19.93 -12.51
CA LEU A 267 -2.71 20.19 -12.65
C LEU A 267 -1.86 18.99 -12.20
N LEU A 268 -2.22 18.36 -11.08
CA LEU A 268 -1.50 17.20 -10.59
C LEU A 268 -1.62 16.00 -11.51
N ASN A 269 -2.80 15.77 -12.07
CA ASN A 269 -3.01 14.72 -13.05
C ASN A 269 -2.19 14.97 -14.32
N ILE A 270 -2.08 16.22 -14.78
CA ILE A 270 -1.21 16.58 -15.90
C ILE A 270 0.26 16.31 -15.57
N MET A 271 0.71 16.69 -14.37
CA MET A 271 2.10 16.45 -13.94
C MET A 271 2.40 14.96 -13.83
N ASP A 272 1.51 14.20 -13.19
CA ASP A 272 1.66 12.76 -13.02
C ASP A 272 1.69 12.04 -14.37
N ARG A 273 0.82 12.44 -15.29
CA ARG A 273 0.84 11.98 -16.67
C ARG A 273 2.14 12.33 -17.39
N HIS A 274 2.62 13.56 -17.27
CA HIS A 274 3.88 14.00 -17.87
C HIS A 274 5.04 13.12 -17.40
N TYR A 275 5.14 12.84 -16.10
CA TYR A 275 6.15 11.95 -15.53
C TYR A 275 5.99 10.51 -16.01
N TYR A 276 4.77 10.02 -16.19
CA TYR A 276 4.51 8.71 -16.76
C TYR A 276 4.98 8.62 -18.21
N GLU A 277 4.68 9.61 -19.03
CA GLU A 277 5.14 9.70 -20.43
C GLU A 277 6.66 9.78 -20.53
N GLU A 278 7.32 10.58 -19.65
CA GLU A 278 8.78 10.65 -19.54
C GLU A 278 9.37 9.28 -19.20
N TYR A 279 8.77 8.57 -18.26
CA TYR A 279 9.19 7.21 -17.90
C TYR A 279 9.13 6.25 -19.11
N LEU A 280 8.03 6.25 -19.85
CA LEU A 280 7.86 5.39 -21.03
C LEU A 280 8.90 5.70 -22.13
N GLN A 281 9.20 6.97 -22.36
CA GLN A 281 10.21 7.39 -23.34
C GLN A 281 11.62 6.94 -22.94
N ASN A 282 11.96 7.02 -21.67
CA ASN A 282 13.28 6.65 -21.16
C ASN A 282 13.48 5.13 -21.07
N ARG A 283 12.42 4.35 -20.91
CA ARG A 283 12.47 2.89 -20.90
C ARG A 283 12.83 2.29 -22.26
N ASN A 284 12.49 2.97 -23.35
CA ASN A 284 12.70 2.51 -24.72
C ASN A 284 14.08 2.92 -25.30
N LYS A 285 14.91 3.59 -24.50
CA LYS A 285 16.32 3.92 -24.80
C LYS A 285 17.26 2.95 -24.10
#